data_eb684607f1f1b849d8d8964161465da3
#
_entry.id   eb684607f1f1b849d8d8964161465da3
#
_cell.length_a   1.000
_cell.length_b   1.000
_cell.length_c   1.000
_cell.angle_alpha   90.00
_cell.angle_beta   90.00
_cell.angle_gamma   90.00
#
_symmetry.space_group_name_H-M   'P 1'
#
loop_
_entity.id
_entity.type
_entity.pdbx_description
1 polymer ?
#
loop_
_entity_poly.entity_id
_entity_poly.type
_entity_poly.pdbx_seq_one_letter_code
_entity_poly.pdbx_strand_id
1 'polypeptide(L)'
;SKIYMVASDLETAFNFNLSDLAEKESFPSITATTVTKLTVEKQGEEAEVIEKSDSASTGWSYTKGSTQRDIDSSNTSNLLNGISSLSWGSFVSADTSKLAEYGLDAPTKITIDYQVTETKDSDDSDTSTSEDGTSEDSSSNEDAENDSDSDSTTETVTTNKQEVLLLGGQDSSGNYYAKLESQSNIYTISSSSVESFLNIDVKTLVSNYVSN
;
A
#
# COMPACT_ATOMS: atom_id res chain seq x y z
N SER A 1 7.99 -18.35 -54.38
CA SER A 1 7.76 -18.23 -52.94
C SER A 1 7.13 -19.51 -52.44
N LYS A 2 7.65 -20.06 -51.35
CA LYS A 2 7.10 -21.25 -50.72
C LYS A 2 6.22 -20.79 -49.53
N ILE A 3 4.95 -21.21 -49.53
CA ILE A 3 4.02 -20.98 -48.43
C ILE A 3 4.05 -22.25 -47.58
N TYR A 4 4.32 -22.08 -46.31
CA TYR A 4 4.31 -23.17 -45.32
C TYR A 4 3.03 -23.04 -44.51
N MET A 5 2.29 -24.13 -44.37
CA MET A 5 1.19 -24.21 -43.40
C MET A 5 1.81 -24.52 -42.01
N VAL A 6 1.53 -23.66 -41.05
CA VAL A 6 1.84 -23.91 -39.64
C VAL A 6 0.61 -24.46 -38.94
N ALA A 7 0.82 -25.32 -37.95
CA ALA A 7 -0.26 -25.88 -37.14
C ALA A 7 -0.96 -24.77 -36.35
N SER A 8 -2.29 -24.90 -36.16
CA SER A 8 -3.12 -23.97 -35.41
C SER A 8 -2.60 -23.74 -33.96
N ASP A 9 -1.88 -24.72 -33.43
CA ASP A 9 -1.26 -24.63 -32.11
C ASP A 9 -0.20 -23.53 -32.01
N LEU A 10 0.46 -23.22 -33.15
CA LEU A 10 1.45 -22.15 -33.19
C LEU A 10 0.76 -20.77 -33.17
N GLU A 11 -0.39 -20.62 -33.84
CA GLU A 11 -1.18 -19.40 -33.79
C GLU A 11 -1.68 -19.14 -32.36
N THR A 12 -2.14 -20.18 -31.68
CA THR A 12 -2.56 -20.12 -30.25
C THR A 12 -1.39 -19.80 -29.33
N ALA A 13 -0.20 -20.35 -29.60
CA ALA A 13 1.00 -20.12 -28.78
C ALA A 13 1.53 -18.66 -28.88
N PHE A 14 1.21 -17.96 -29.98
CA PHE A 14 1.61 -16.56 -30.19
C PHE A 14 0.47 -15.56 -30.00
N ASN A 15 -0.74 -16.03 -29.71
CA ASN A 15 -1.90 -15.18 -29.49
C ASN A 15 -2.01 -14.81 -28.00
N PHE A 16 -1.02 -14.07 -27.50
CA PHE A 16 -1.04 -13.51 -26.15
C PHE A 16 -1.34 -12.02 -26.22
N ASN A 17 -2.10 -11.53 -25.25
CA ASN A 17 -2.35 -10.11 -25.09
C ASN A 17 -1.13 -9.44 -24.41
N LEU A 18 -0.93 -8.15 -24.68
CA LEU A 18 0.12 -7.37 -24.00
C LEU A 18 -0.03 -7.42 -22.47
N SER A 19 -1.25 -7.52 -22.00
CA SER A 19 -1.57 -7.69 -20.55
C SER A 19 -1.03 -8.99 -19.95
N ASP A 20 -0.85 -10.05 -20.77
CA ASP A 20 -0.34 -11.35 -20.29
C ASP A 20 1.18 -11.35 -20.19
N LEU A 21 1.83 -10.43 -20.91
CA LEU A 21 3.29 -10.24 -20.94
C LEU A 21 3.76 -9.10 -20.03
N ALA A 22 2.87 -8.18 -19.64
CA ALA A 22 3.21 -7.10 -18.75
C ALA A 22 3.42 -7.67 -17.34
N GLU A 23 4.58 -7.40 -16.75
CA GLU A 23 4.81 -7.67 -15.34
C GLU A 23 3.79 -6.85 -14.54
N LYS A 24 2.86 -7.56 -13.89
CA LYS A 24 1.82 -6.94 -13.09
C LYS A 24 2.42 -6.50 -11.77
N GLU A 25 2.63 -5.20 -11.62
CA GLU A 25 3.01 -4.63 -10.33
C GLU A 25 1.94 -4.93 -9.28
N SER A 26 2.36 -5.28 -8.08
CA SER A 26 1.42 -5.44 -6.96
C SER A 26 1.06 -4.07 -6.37
N PHE A 27 -0.18 -3.92 -5.91
CA PHE A 27 -0.54 -2.76 -5.09
C PHE A 27 0.23 -2.86 -3.76
N PRO A 28 0.77 -1.74 -3.22
CA PRO A 28 1.46 -1.76 -1.94
C PRO A 28 0.60 -2.36 -0.82
N SER A 29 1.21 -3.22 0.00
CA SER A 29 0.51 -3.80 1.14
C SER A 29 0.46 -2.79 2.28
N ILE A 30 -0.66 -2.09 2.42
CA ILE A 30 -0.91 -1.09 3.46
C ILE A 30 -2.02 -1.61 4.36
N THR A 31 -1.77 -1.69 5.67
CA THR A 31 -2.79 -2.07 6.65
C THR A 31 -3.41 -0.85 7.31
N ALA A 32 -4.70 -0.90 7.60
CA ALA A 32 -5.43 0.22 8.22
C ALA A 32 -4.78 0.73 9.52
N THR A 33 -4.18 -0.15 10.30
CA THR A 33 -3.54 0.18 11.59
C THR A 33 -2.27 1.00 11.43
N THR A 34 -1.58 0.88 10.29
CA THR A 34 -0.34 1.61 10.00
C THR A 34 -0.60 2.99 9.39
N VAL A 35 -1.79 3.24 8.87
CA VAL A 35 -2.15 4.53 8.28
C VAL A 35 -2.16 5.61 9.34
N THR A 36 -1.54 6.75 9.03
CA THR A 36 -1.48 7.93 9.88
C THR A 36 -2.29 9.09 9.31
N LYS A 37 -2.43 9.13 7.98
CA LYS A 37 -3.17 10.18 7.30
C LYS A 37 -3.71 9.69 5.96
N LEU A 38 -4.90 10.12 5.62
CA LEU A 38 -5.54 9.95 4.32
C LEU A 38 -5.96 11.32 3.81
N THR A 39 -5.51 11.68 2.60
CA THR A 39 -5.91 12.93 1.94
C THR A 39 -6.59 12.60 0.61
N VAL A 40 -7.75 13.18 0.36
CA VAL A 40 -8.49 13.05 -0.90
C VAL A 40 -8.62 14.42 -1.53
N GLU A 41 -8.06 14.58 -2.73
CA GLU A 41 -8.07 15.82 -3.50
C GLU A 41 -8.82 15.59 -4.80
N LYS A 42 -9.95 16.30 -4.97
CA LYS A 42 -10.73 16.32 -6.20
C LYS A 42 -10.54 17.63 -6.91
N GLN A 43 -10.57 17.61 -8.24
CA GLN A 43 -10.40 18.82 -9.03
C GLN A 43 -11.48 19.85 -8.70
N GLY A 44 -11.06 21.06 -8.30
CA GLY A 44 -11.97 22.17 -7.99
C GLY A 44 -12.66 22.10 -6.63
N GLU A 45 -12.32 21.12 -5.80
CA GLU A 45 -12.83 20.98 -4.44
C GLU A 45 -11.70 21.19 -3.41
N GLU A 46 -12.10 21.53 -2.17
CA GLU A 46 -11.17 21.54 -1.04
C GLU A 46 -10.80 20.09 -0.67
N ALA A 47 -9.53 19.89 -0.34
CA ALA A 47 -9.04 18.58 0.08
C ALA A 47 -9.76 18.10 1.36
N GLU A 48 -10.08 16.82 1.38
CA GLU A 48 -10.59 16.11 2.55
C GLU A 48 -9.45 15.36 3.21
N VAL A 49 -9.21 15.62 4.48
CA VAL A 49 -8.09 15.06 5.24
C VAL A 49 -8.61 14.33 6.46
N ILE A 50 -8.21 13.09 6.62
CA ILE A 50 -8.40 12.27 7.82
C ILE A 50 -7.03 11.97 8.38
N GLU A 51 -6.75 12.36 9.61
CA GLU A 51 -5.42 12.18 10.19
C GLU A 51 -5.48 11.83 11.68
N LYS A 52 -4.47 11.08 12.14
CA LYS A 52 -4.24 10.87 13.56
C LYS A 52 -3.93 12.21 14.23
N SER A 53 -4.55 12.48 15.36
CA SER A 53 -4.41 13.75 16.07
C SER A 53 -4.44 13.54 17.58
N ASP A 54 -3.36 13.92 18.25
CA ASP A 54 -3.26 13.86 19.70
C ASP A 54 -4.19 14.88 20.38
N SER A 55 -4.63 15.91 19.65
CA SER A 55 -5.58 16.91 20.14
C SER A 55 -7.03 16.49 20.01
N ALA A 56 -7.33 15.48 19.18
CA ALA A 56 -8.68 14.95 19.04
C ALA A 56 -8.99 13.97 20.17
N SER A 57 -10.16 14.09 20.77
CA SER A 57 -10.61 13.23 21.88
C SER A 57 -10.67 11.74 21.51
N THR A 58 -10.80 11.45 20.23
CA THR A 58 -10.92 10.10 19.65
C THR A 58 -9.62 9.61 19.01
N GLY A 59 -8.57 10.44 18.98
CA GLY A 59 -7.30 10.17 18.32
C GLY A 59 -7.31 10.38 16.79
N TRP A 60 -8.44 10.84 16.21
CA TRP A 60 -8.59 11.10 14.80
C TRP A 60 -9.37 12.39 14.53
N SER A 61 -8.94 13.13 13.52
CA SER A 61 -9.61 14.34 13.04
C SER A 61 -9.91 14.26 11.54
N TYR A 62 -11.00 14.91 11.14
CA TYR A 62 -11.35 15.18 9.76
C TYR A 62 -11.27 16.68 9.52
N THR A 63 -10.69 17.08 8.38
CA THR A 63 -10.60 18.47 7.94
C THR A 63 -11.03 18.60 6.47
N LYS A 64 -11.87 19.60 6.18
CA LYS A 64 -12.18 20.07 4.82
C LYS A 64 -12.26 21.60 4.85
N GLY A 65 -11.32 22.27 4.15
CA GLY A 65 -11.18 23.72 4.21
C GLY A 65 -11.00 24.24 5.64
N SER A 66 -11.89 25.09 6.10
CA SER A 66 -11.87 25.63 7.48
C SER A 66 -12.63 24.76 8.49
N THR A 67 -13.26 23.68 8.05
CA THR A 67 -14.03 22.79 8.93
C THR A 67 -13.15 21.69 9.45
N GLN A 68 -13.00 21.63 10.80
CA GLN A 68 -12.32 20.53 11.49
C GLN A 68 -13.26 19.88 12.49
N ARG A 69 -13.22 18.55 12.60
CA ARG A 69 -14.05 17.76 13.52
C ARG A 69 -13.29 16.54 14.02
N ASP A 70 -13.51 16.21 15.29
CA ASP A 70 -13.12 14.93 15.83
C ASP A 70 -14.04 13.84 15.25
N ILE A 71 -13.46 12.73 14.82
CA ILE A 71 -14.18 11.61 14.22
C ILE A 71 -13.98 10.33 15.03
N ASP A 72 -14.97 9.44 14.99
CA ASP A 72 -14.96 8.20 15.74
C ASP A 72 -13.87 7.24 15.21
N SER A 73 -13.07 6.69 16.12
CA SER A 73 -11.96 5.80 15.76
C SER A 73 -12.41 4.49 15.10
N SER A 74 -13.58 3.96 15.48
CA SER A 74 -14.12 2.72 14.91
C SER A 74 -14.62 2.96 13.49
N ASN A 75 -15.34 4.07 13.25
CA ASN A 75 -15.82 4.45 11.93
C ASN A 75 -14.64 4.79 11.00
N THR A 76 -13.62 5.48 11.52
CA THR A 76 -12.37 5.75 10.80
C THR A 76 -11.67 4.45 10.43
N SER A 77 -11.54 3.50 11.35
CA SER A 77 -10.94 2.19 11.09
C SER A 77 -11.69 1.43 10.01
N ASN A 78 -13.04 1.49 9.99
CA ASN A 78 -13.84 0.86 8.95
C ASN A 78 -13.57 1.46 7.56
N LEU A 79 -13.42 2.79 7.46
CA LEU A 79 -13.02 3.45 6.23
C LEU A 79 -11.61 3.03 5.81
N LEU A 80 -10.65 3.07 6.71
CA LEU A 80 -9.25 2.74 6.43
C LEU A 80 -9.03 1.27 6.09
N ASN A 81 -9.88 0.35 6.57
CA ASN A 81 -9.85 -1.06 6.17
C ASN A 81 -10.05 -1.24 4.66
N GLY A 82 -10.74 -0.31 4.00
CA GLY A 82 -10.83 -0.28 2.54
C GLY A 82 -9.49 -0.17 1.85
N ILE A 83 -8.50 0.51 2.46
CA ILE A 83 -7.14 0.65 1.90
C ILE A 83 -6.45 -0.72 1.79
N SER A 84 -6.61 -1.57 2.81
CA SER A 84 -6.01 -2.92 2.82
C SER A 84 -6.58 -3.85 1.74
N SER A 85 -7.74 -3.52 1.19
CA SER A 85 -8.39 -4.29 0.11
C SER A 85 -8.13 -3.73 -1.28
N LEU A 86 -7.40 -2.64 -1.41
CA LEU A 86 -7.04 -2.07 -2.72
C LEU A 86 -6.17 -3.06 -3.50
N SER A 87 -6.54 -3.30 -4.74
CA SER A 87 -5.81 -4.17 -5.64
C SER A 87 -6.02 -3.75 -7.09
N TRP A 88 -5.01 -3.96 -7.91
CA TRP A 88 -5.12 -3.73 -9.34
C TRP A 88 -6.06 -4.74 -10.00
N GLY A 89 -6.91 -4.24 -10.87
CA GLY A 89 -7.68 -5.03 -11.82
C GLY A 89 -6.84 -5.40 -13.04
N SER A 90 -7.31 -5.04 -14.24
CA SER A 90 -6.61 -5.32 -15.49
C SER A 90 -5.54 -4.26 -15.78
N PHE A 91 -4.43 -4.70 -16.37
CA PHE A 91 -3.45 -3.78 -17.00
C PHE A 91 -4.10 -3.09 -18.21
N VAL A 92 -3.87 -1.79 -18.34
CA VAL A 92 -4.44 -0.96 -19.41
C VAL A 92 -3.34 -0.48 -20.36
N SER A 93 -2.32 0.19 -19.83
CA SER A 93 -1.26 0.80 -20.63
C SER A 93 -0.03 1.13 -19.77
N ALA A 94 1.14 1.14 -20.41
CA ALA A 94 2.36 1.74 -19.87
C ALA A 94 2.69 3.08 -20.56
N ASP A 95 1.84 3.54 -21.48
CA ASP A 95 2.06 4.76 -22.24
C ASP A 95 1.54 6.00 -21.49
N THR A 96 2.45 6.69 -20.86
CA THR A 96 2.16 7.92 -20.09
C THR A 96 1.78 9.11 -20.98
N SER A 97 1.95 9.04 -22.31
CA SER A 97 1.52 10.10 -23.22
C SER A 97 0.00 10.16 -23.39
N LYS A 98 -0.71 9.11 -22.95
CA LYS A 98 -2.16 8.94 -23.09
C LYS A 98 -2.95 9.17 -21.80
N LEU A 99 -2.38 9.84 -20.81
CA LEU A 99 -3.05 10.07 -19.52
C LEU A 99 -4.42 10.76 -19.68
N ALA A 100 -4.57 11.67 -20.63
CA ALA A 100 -5.83 12.36 -20.90
C ALA A 100 -6.94 11.42 -21.44
N GLU A 101 -6.59 10.35 -22.16
CA GLU A 101 -7.57 9.34 -22.64
C GLU A 101 -8.22 8.60 -21.46
N TYR A 102 -7.50 8.51 -20.35
CA TYR A 102 -7.92 7.81 -19.14
C TYR A 102 -8.40 8.77 -18.03
N GLY A 103 -8.44 10.09 -18.31
CA GLY A 103 -8.78 11.11 -17.30
C GLY A 103 -7.75 11.26 -16.19
N LEU A 104 -6.51 10.81 -16.44
CA LEU A 104 -5.38 10.87 -15.50
C LEU A 104 -4.53 12.14 -15.68
N ASP A 105 -4.92 13.06 -16.55
CA ASP A 105 -4.36 14.41 -16.70
C ASP A 105 -4.85 15.37 -15.62
N ALA A 106 -6.05 15.09 -15.05
CA ALA A 106 -6.65 15.81 -13.94
C ALA A 106 -7.31 14.84 -12.94
N PRO A 107 -6.52 13.93 -12.33
CA PRO A 107 -7.05 12.84 -11.53
C PRO A 107 -7.58 13.31 -10.18
N THR A 108 -8.45 12.49 -9.58
CA THR A 108 -8.62 12.52 -8.12
C THR A 108 -7.39 11.88 -7.49
N LYS A 109 -6.75 12.59 -6.55
CA LYS A 109 -5.58 12.08 -5.81
C LYS A 109 -6.03 11.56 -4.45
N ILE A 110 -5.60 10.34 -4.14
CA ILE A 110 -5.74 9.75 -2.80
C ILE A 110 -4.35 9.52 -2.27
N THR A 111 -3.93 10.34 -1.30
CA THR A 111 -2.64 10.25 -0.64
C THR A 111 -2.79 9.51 0.67
N ILE A 112 -1.99 8.47 0.86
CA ILE A 112 -1.98 7.59 2.02
C ILE A 112 -0.62 7.69 2.70
N ASP A 113 -0.56 8.30 3.88
CA ASP A 113 0.62 8.31 4.73
C ASP A 113 0.50 7.17 5.74
N TYR A 114 1.55 6.36 5.87
CA TYR A 114 1.56 5.19 6.73
C TYR A 114 2.94 4.91 7.30
N GLN A 115 3.00 4.09 8.33
CA GLN A 115 4.23 3.69 9.01
C GLN A 115 4.55 2.22 8.73
N VAL A 116 5.82 1.95 8.48
CA VAL A 116 6.37 0.59 8.41
C VAL A 116 7.34 0.42 9.56
N THR A 117 7.13 -0.61 10.36
CA THR A 117 8.00 -0.97 11.48
C THR A 117 8.78 -2.22 11.10
N GLU A 118 10.10 -2.12 11.09
CA GLU A 118 11.00 -3.23 10.84
C GLU A 118 11.76 -3.54 12.13
N THR A 119 11.80 -4.82 12.49
CA THR A 119 12.61 -5.32 13.60
C THR A 119 13.93 -5.79 13.03
N LYS A 120 15.03 -5.20 13.46
CA LYS A 120 16.37 -5.67 13.13
C LYS A 120 16.86 -6.53 14.27
N ASP A 121 17.12 -7.80 13.99
CA ASP A 121 17.90 -8.65 14.87
C ASP A 121 19.36 -8.20 14.76
N SER A 122 19.94 -7.77 15.86
CA SER A 122 21.37 -7.40 15.92
C SER A 122 22.23 -8.66 16.02
N ASP A 123 22.15 -9.55 15.02
CA ASP A 123 23.05 -10.68 14.88
C ASP A 123 23.95 -10.47 13.66
N ASP A 124 24.80 -9.44 13.74
CA ASP A 124 25.90 -9.25 12.80
C ASP A 124 27.21 -9.64 13.51
N SER A 125 27.30 -10.93 13.83
CA SER A 125 28.52 -11.56 14.26
C SER A 125 29.36 -11.87 13.01
N ASP A 126 30.15 -10.88 12.61
CA ASP A 126 31.21 -11.03 11.62
C ASP A 126 32.25 -12.06 12.13
N THR A 127 32.02 -13.34 11.84
CA THR A 127 32.97 -14.41 12.13
C THR A 127 33.96 -14.50 10.98
N SER A 128 35.01 -13.69 11.05
CA SER A 128 36.20 -13.88 10.25
C SER A 128 36.84 -15.25 10.59
N THR A 129 36.78 -16.12 9.62
CA THR A 129 37.46 -17.40 9.57
C THR A 129 38.96 -17.23 9.79
N SER A 130 39.50 -17.89 10.82
CA SER A 130 40.90 -18.26 10.89
C SER A 130 40.98 -19.74 11.18
N GLU A 131 41.44 -20.52 10.19
CA GLU A 131 41.91 -21.89 10.34
C GLU A 131 43.17 -21.90 11.19
N ASP A 132 43.30 -22.80 12.11
CA ASP A 132 44.36 -23.83 12.18
C ASP A 132 44.46 -24.50 13.55
N GLY A 133 44.55 -25.83 13.55
CA GLY A 133 45.52 -26.59 14.37
C GLY A 133 45.06 -27.21 15.69
N THR A 134 44.61 -28.46 15.62
CA THR A 134 45.14 -29.66 16.33
C THR A 134 45.05 -29.80 17.87
N SER A 135 44.40 -30.90 18.26
CA SER A 135 44.74 -31.92 19.29
C SER A 135 44.38 -31.74 20.75
N GLU A 136 43.55 -32.72 21.15
CA GLU A 136 43.61 -33.66 22.28
C GLU A 136 43.45 -33.25 23.74
N ASP A 137 42.47 -33.91 24.31
CA ASP A 137 42.42 -34.74 25.52
C ASP A 137 41.91 -34.14 26.86
N SER A 138 40.94 -34.91 27.38
CA SER A 138 40.63 -35.24 28.76
C SER A 138 39.88 -34.27 29.70
N SER A 139 38.66 -34.74 29.93
CA SER A 139 38.09 -35.08 31.25
C SER A 139 37.67 -34.03 32.26
N SER A 140 36.42 -34.27 32.64
CA SER A 140 35.80 -34.20 33.96
C SER A 140 35.22 -32.87 34.49
N ASN A 141 33.91 -32.99 34.68
CA ASN A 141 33.07 -32.54 35.80
C ASN A 141 33.02 -31.04 36.21
N GLU A 142 31.85 -30.59 36.23
CA GLU A 142 31.02 -30.13 37.35
C GLU A 142 30.14 -28.91 37.00
N ASP A 143 28.91 -29.02 37.41
CA ASP A 143 27.83 -28.06 37.44
C ASP A 143 28.26 -26.60 37.55
N ALA A 144 27.81 -25.79 36.61
CA ALA A 144 27.49 -24.40 36.83
C ALA A 144 26.30 -24.06 35.91
N GLU A 145 25.13 -23.92 36.54
CA GLU A 145 23.99 -23.24 35.92
C GLU A 145 24.45 -21.83 35.59
N ASN A 146 24.76 -21.62 34.30
CA ASN A 146 24.98 -20.28 33.76
C ASN A 146 23.69 -19.89 33.01
N ASP A 147 22.80 -19.26 33.76
CA ASP A 147 21.65 -18.54 33.28
C ASP A 147 22.19 -17.39 32.39
N SER A 148 22.52 -17.70 31.17
CA SER A 148 22.82 -16.69 30.16
C SER A 148 21.49 -16.16 29.63
N ASP A 149 20.97 -15.19 30.35
CA ASP A 149 19.94 -14.29 29.86
C ASP A 149 20.54 -13.54 28.65
N SER A 150 20.39 -14.15 27.49
CA SER A 150 20.73 -13.53 26.20
C SER A 150 19.70 -12.46 25.96
N ASP A 151 19.96 -11.27 26.49
CA ASP A 151 19.20 -10.04 26.17
C ASP A 151 19.44 -9.71 24.69
N SER A 152 18.66 -10.38 23.83
CA SER A 152 18.58 -10.06 22.41
C SER A 152 17.92 -8.70 22.28
N THR A 153 18.73 -7.63 22.23
CA THR A 153 18.26 -6.28 21.96
C THR A 153 17.81 -6.20 20.50
N THR A 154 16.54 -6.44 20.29
CA THR A 154 15.86 -6.17 19.00
C THR A 154 15.66 -4.67 18.86
N GLU A 155 16.33 -4.06 17.88
CA GLU A 155 16.10 -2.66 17.53
C GLU A 155 14.91 -2.55 16.56
N THR A 156 13.91 -1.77 16.94
CA THR A 156 12.73 -1.52 16.16
C THR A 156 12.85 -0.17 15.46
N VAL A 157 12.89 -0.17 14.13
CA VAL A 157 12.96 1.05 13.32
C VAL A 157 11.60 1.30 12.67
N THR A 158 10.99 2.46 12.96
CA THR A 158 9.75 2.90 12.33
C THR A 158 10.06 3.94 11.25
N THR A 159 9.60 3.67 10.02
CA THR A 159 9.78 4.54 8.85
C THR A 159 8.43 5.04 8.36
N ASN A 160 8.31 6.34 8.13
CA ASN A 160 7.14 6.93 7.48
C ASN A 160 7.23 6.73 5.96
N LYS A 161 6.15 6.26 5.36
CA LYS A 161 5.99 6.07 3.91
C LYS A 161 4.75 6.78 3.42
N GLN A 162 4.73 7.08 2.14
CA GLN A 162 3.60 7.71 1.46
C GLN A 162 3.37 7.03 0.12
N GLU A 163 2.10 6.75 -0.19
CA GLU A 163 1.67 6.34 -1.52
C GLU A 163 0.58 7.28 -2.04
N VAL A 164 0.63 7.56 -3.34
CA VAL A 164 -0.35 8.43 -4.00
C VAL A 164 -1.02 7.66 -5.11
N LEU A 165 -2.30 7.36 -4.92
CA LEU A 165 -3.17 6.75 -5.91
C LEU A 165 -3.87 7.84 -6.73
N LEU A 166 -3.67 7.80 -8.05
CA LEU A 166 -4.32 8.66 -9.02
C LEU A 166 -5.50 7.91 -9.64
N LEU A 167 -6.70 8.48 -9.54
CA LEU A 167 -7.92 7.95 -10.13
C LEU A 167 -8.38 8.86 -11.27
N GLY A 168 -8.51 8.30 -12.46
CA GLY A 168 -9.01 8.97 -13.67
C GLY A 168 -10.49 8.73 -13.92
N GLY A 169 -10.85 8.60 -15.20
CA GLY A 169 -12.20 8.26 -15.64
C GLY A 169 -12.57 6.81 -15.40
N GLN A 170 -13.80 6.43 -15.75
CA GLN A 170 -14.28 5.04 -15.66
C GLN A 170 -14.25 4.36 -17.02
N ASP A 171 -13.99 3.05 -17.01
CA ASP A 171 -14.17 2.19 -18.16
C ASP A 171 -15.65 1.85 -18.40
N SER A 172 -15.95 1.10 -19.46
CA SER A 172 -17.32 0.67 -19.81
C SER A 172 -17.95 -0.26 -18.77
N SER A 173 -17.17 -0.83 -17.86
CA SER A 173 -17.62 -1.70 -16.77
C SER A 173 -17.80 -0.93 -15.45
N GLY A 174 -17.49 0.36 -15.43
CA GLY A 174 -17.59 1.23 -14.26
C GLY A 174 -16.38 1.16 -13.32
N ASN A 175 -15.27 0.50 -13.71
CA ASN A 175 -14.04 0.55 -12.96
C ASN A 175 -13.26 1.83 -13.28
N TYR A 176 -12.53 2.38 -12.32
CA TYR A 176 -11.68 3.54 -12.55
C TYR A 176 -10.36 3.15 -13.22
N TYR A 177 -9.90 3.97 -14.16
CA TYR A 177 -8.49 3.97 -14.57
C TYR A 177 -7.67 4.53 -13.43
N ALA A 178 -6.59 3.85 -13.09
CA ALA A 178 -5.80 4.20 -11.91
C ALA A 178 -4.32 3.89 -12.11
N LYS A 179 -3.48 4.63 -11.39
CA LYS A 179 -2.05 4.36 -11.26
C LYS A 179 -1.53 4.90 -9.94
N LEU A 180 -0.40 4.40 -9.45
CA LEU A 180 0.37 5.11 -8.45
C LEU A 180 1.17 6.24 -9.12
N GLU A 181 1.32 7.37 -8.42
CA GLU A 181 2.11 8.50 -8.93
C GLU A 181 3.56 8.10 -9.20
N SER A 182 4.11 7.21 -8.37
CA SER A 182 5.46 6.65 -8.47
C SER A 182 5.67 5.68 -9.63
N GLN A 183 4.59 5.15 -10.24
CA GLN A 183 4.64 4.11 -11.27
C GLN A 183 4.19 4.66 -12.63
N SER A 184 4.59 3.99 -13.72
CA SER A 184 4.19 4.37 -15.09
C SER A 184 2.96 3.62 -15.57
N ASN A 185 2.73 2.40 -15.07
CA ASN A 185 1.67 1.51 -15.52
C ASN A 185 0.29 2.00 -15.07
N ILE A 186 -0.65 1.93 -16.01
CA ILE A 186 -2.06 2.24 -15.79
C ILE A 186 -2.82 0.93 -15.68
N TYR A 187 -3.65 0.83 -14.66
CA TYR A 187 -4.51 -0.32 -14.38
C TYR A 187 -5.96 0.12 -14.24
N THR A 188 -6.86 -0.84 -14.17
CA THR A 188 -8.20 -0.59 -13.63
C THR A 188 -8.19 -0.87 -12.12
N ILE A 189 -9.10 -0.20 -11.40
CA ILE A 189 -9.41 -0.50 -10.00
C ILE A 189 -10.93 -0.51 -9.85
N SER A 190 -11.46 -1.45 -9.06
CA SER A 190 -12.90 -1.56 -8.85
C SER A 190 -13.46 -0.29 -8.22
N SER A 191 -14.56 0.22 -8.75
CA SER A 191 -15.28 1.37 -8.17
C SER A 191 -15.68 1.11 -6.71
N SER A 192 -16.12 -0.11 -6.39
CA SER A 192 -16.51 -0.49 -5.03
C SER A 192 -15.36 -0.41 -4.03
N SER A 193 -14.11 -0.58 -4.48
CA SER A 193 -12.92 -0.50 -3.61
C SER A 193 -12.53 0.94 -3.26
N VAL A 194 -12.90 1.91 -4.10
CA VAL A 194 -12.49 3.32 -3.93
C VAL A 194 -13.65 4.26 -3.58
N GLU A 195 -14.89 3.81 -3.73
CA GLU A 195 -16.09 4.64 -3.54
C GLU A 195 -16.16 5.26 -2.13
N SER A 196 -15.76 4.51 -1.10
CA SER A 196 -15.75 4.99 0.28
C SER A 196 -14.79 6.17 0.49
N PHE A 197 -13.69 6.23 -0.27
CA PHE A 197 -12.73 7.33 -0.24
C PHE A 197 -13.18 8.51 -1.11
N LEU A 198 -13.88 8.22 -2.21
CA LEU A 198 -14.41 9.27 -3.10
C LEU A 198 -15.63 9.99 -2.50
N ASN A 199 -16.38 9.32 -1.64
CA ASN A 199 -17.62 9.83 -1.05
C ASN A 199 -17.53 9.78 0.48
N ILE A 200 -16.52 10.47 1.06
CA ILE A 200 -16.38 10.56 2.52
C ILE A 200 -17.59 11.35 3.07
N ASP A 201 -18.46 10.64 3.79
CA ASP A 201 -19.56 11.30 4.52
C ASP A 201 -19.14 11.51 5.98
N VAL A 202 -18.78 12.73 6.31
CA VAL A 202 -18.35 13.11 7.66
C VAL A 202 -19.42 12.78 8.72
N LYS A 203 -20.70 12.73 8.34
CA LYS A 203 -21.79 12.38 9.26
C LYS A 203 -21.68 10.94 9.75
N THR A 204 -21.19 10.03 8.90
CA THR A 204 -20.96 8.65 9.29
C THR A 204 -19.71 8.48 10.13
N LEU A 205 -18.78 9.41 10.06
CA LEU A 205 -17.53 9.37 10.82
C LEU A 205 -17.65 9.94 12.22
N VAL A 206 -18.66 10.78 12.50
CA VAL A 206 -18.87 11.42 13.82
C VAL A 206 -19.88 10.63 14.64
N SER A 207 -19.51 10.14 15.82
CA SER A 207 -20.33 9.28 16.68
C SER A 207 -21.67 9.88 17.13
N ASN A 208 -21.78 11.20 17.20
CA ASN A 208 -22.96 11.92 17.68
C ASN A 208 -23.32 13.08 16.74
N TYR A 209 -23.40 12.81 15.44
CA TYR A 209 -23.83 13.84 14.50
C TYR A 209 -25.32 14.15 14.70
N VAL A 210 -25.62 15.29 15.30
CA VAL A 210 -26.97 15.85 15.34
C VAL A 210 -27.10 16.79 14.15
N SER A 211 -27.90 16.44 13.15
CA SER A 211 -28.24 17.37 12.08
C SER A 211 -29.18 18.45 12.64
N ASN A 212 -28.68 19.67 12.74
CA ASN A 212 -29.51 20.84 12.98
C ASN A 212 -30.16 21.31 11.68
#